data_c7681b9b7c69af88e6ec78b02f59c87e
#
_entry.id   c7681b9b7c69af88e6ec78b02f59c87e
#
_cell.length_a   1.000
_cell.length_b   1.000
_cell.length_c   1.000
_cell.angle_alpha   90.00
_cell.angle_beta   90.00
_cell.angle_gamma   90.00
#
_symmetry.space_group_name_H-M   'P 1'
#
loop_
_entity.id
_entity.type
_entity.pdbx_description
1 polymer ?
#
loop_
_entity_poly.entity_id
_entity_poly.type
_entity_poly.pdbx_seq_one_letter_code
_entity_poly.pdbx_strand_id
1 'polypeptide(L)'
;MIRISPLLSGTLLLATPLALGAQNPKTQPTSHTPRPTTAAITAGDLETRLYIYAADSMEGRETGTRGHLRATEYIARQLKALGLKPMGDNGTYFQNVPVVRRSLDPSSTITADGVTLHAGTDFIATAGRGNVGAFPSAPVTYGGTLGGSETPIGSEQAQGKIVLLRQAASGGFAGGRGGGRGGRGGFGRGGIVQSGAGTVFVVVQLSPNVVANAMHPREGAVQLKPDASDPATPPSITMTRQAAEQLLGASFDAIQRGATGKTITANIKFIETDAPARNVVAAYEGHDPGLKAEWVAMGAHNDHVGFRAAGPLDHDSLHLFNRAAYPIRERIALYNLEHHVCGGRQQTNCNPATPAQQAHLDSLNAQIAAIHVNLDSVRKANGGIRPDSINNGADDDGSGTVTLLEIAERFAKEKPNTKRSMLFVWHVGEEKGLWGSQYITDHPPVPRDSIVAQLNMDMVGRGASGDLIEGGPNYLQLVGSRRVSTELGDIVEKLNKQQPSPFVLDYQFDANGHPENIYCRSDHFNYARYGIPIVFVTTGLHGDYHQVTDEPEYIDYPHMAKIGNFMYTLGRYVANMDHRPKVDHPVGDPKARCQQ
;
A
#
# COMPACT_ATOMS: atom_id res chain seq x y z
N MET A 1 21.86 -17.51 17.20
CA MET A 1 22.22 -16.84 18.47
C MET A 1 22.53 -15.40 18.15
N ILE A 2 21.56 -14.54 18.31
CA ILE A 2 21.70 -13.10 18.10
C ILE A 2 22.33 -12.53 19.37
N ARG A 3 23.50 -11.90 19.24
CA ARG A 3 24.12 -11.19 20.34
C ARG A 3 23.43 -9.85 20.51
N ILE A 4 22.60 -9.73 21.53
CA ILE A 4 22.09 -8.46 22.05
C ILE A 4 23.13 -7.95 23.03
N SER A 5 23.76 -6.83 22.72
CA SER A 5 24.63 -6.12 23.66
C SER A 5 23.76 -5.39 24.68
N PRO A 6 24.04 -5.49 25.99
CA PRO A 6 23.26 -4.77 27.00
C PRO A 6 23.66 -3.29 26.97
N LEU A 7 22.69 -2.42 26.73
CA LEU A 7 22.81 -0.98 26.95
C LEU A 7 22.84 -0.68 28.44
N LEU A 8 23.90 0.00 28.86
CA LEU A 8 24.20 0.45 30.21
C LEU A 8 23.08 1.35 30.77
N SER A 9 22.66 1.00 31.97
CA SER A 9 21.94 1.91 32.87
C SER A 9 22.83 3.09 33.24
N GLY A 10 22.39 4.31 32.96
CA GLY A 10 23.19 5.46 33.39
C GLY A 10 22.52 6.81 33.21
N THR A 11 22.13 7.40 34.31
CA THR A 11 22.14 8.84 34.59
C THR A 11 21.20 9.76 33.82
N LEU A 12 20.27 10.29 34.57
CA LEU A 12 19.43 11.45 34.28
C LEU A 12 20.30 12.66 33.88
N LEU A 13 20.44 12.93 32.58
CA LEU A 13 21.03 14.16 32.06
C LEU A 13 19.88 15.08 31.65
N LEU A 14 19.82 16.22 32.35
CA LEU A 14 19.00 17.38 31.96
C LEU A 14 19.27 17.71 30.50
N ALA A 15 18.27 17.49 29.64
CA ALA A 15 18.32 17.81 28.21
C ALA A 15 18.28 19.35 28.04
N THR A 16 19.42 19.94 27.78
CA THR A 16 19.47 21.20 27.02
C THR A 16 18.83 20.99 25.66
N PRO A 17 18.03 21.91 25.12
CA PRO A 17 17.52 21.80 23.75
C PRO A 17 18.71 21.79 22.80
N LEU A 18 19.04 20.63 22.26
CA LEU A 18 19.87 20.56 21.07
C LEU A 18 19.10 21.28 19.96
N ALA A 19 19.52 22.47 19.61
CA ALA A 19 19.25 23.03 18.32
C ALA A 19 19.93 22.10 17.31
N LEU A 20 19.20 21.10 16.80
CA LEU A 20 19.57 20.39 15.61
C LEU A 20 19.64 21.44 14.50
N GLY A 21 20.85 21.95 14.26
CA GLY A 21 21.16 22.67 13.05
C GLY A 21 20.84 21.72 11.89
N ALA A 22 19.67 21.87 11.32
CA ALA A 22 19.29 21.22 10.09
C ALA A 22 20.34 21.65 9.05
N GLN A 23 21.35 20.81 8.82
CA GLN A 23 22.13 20.90 7.61
C GLN A 23 21.10 20.74 6.50
N ASN A 24 20.91 21.78 5.69
CA ASN A 24 20.11 21.71 4.47
C ASN A 24 20.60 20.48 3.70
N PRO A 25 19.80 19.44 3.53
CA PRO A 25 20.15 18.38 2.62
C PRO A 25 20.34 19.04 1.27
N LYS A 26 21.32 18.60 0.50
CA LYS A 26 21.41 18.97 -0.91
C LYS A 26 20.15 18.42 -1.58
N THR A 27 19.10 19.18 -1.66
CA THR A 27 17.92 18.86 -2.46
C THR A 27 18.34 18.93 -3.91
N GLN A 28 17.98 17.91 -4.67
CA GLN A 28 18.09 17.97 -6.12
C GLN A 28 17.20 19.11 -6.65
N PRO A 29 17.45 19.62 -7.87
CA PRO A 29 16.54 20.60 -8.47
C PRO A 29 15.12 20.06 -8.54
N THR A 30 14.10 20.92 -8.41
CA THR A 30 12.68 20.57 -8.58
C THR A 30 12.31 20.19 -10.02
N SER A 31 13.23 20.35 -10.97
CA SER A 31 13.06 19.96 -12.39
C SER A 31 14.37 19.43 -12.96
N HIS A 32 14.26 18.47 -13.86
CA HIS A 32 15.39 17.86 -14.55
C HIS A 32 15.18 17.90 -16.07
N THR A 33 16.23 18.18 -16.83
CA THR A 33 16.19 18.07 -18.28
C THR A 33 16.50 16.63 -18.69
N PRO A 34 15.56 15.90 -19.27
CA PRO A 34 15.78 14.52 -19.68
C PRO A 34 16.94 14.39 -20.68
N ARG A 35 17.73 13.33 -20.54
CA ARG A 35 18.82 12.97 -21.43
C ARG A 35 18.70 11.50 -21.84
N PRO A 36 19.32 11.07 -22.95
CA PRO A 36 19.39 9.66 -23.30
C PRO A 36 20.07 8.84 -22.21
N THR A 37 19.49 7.69 -21.86
CA THR A 37 20.05 6.73 -20.91
C THR A 37 21.06 5.80 -21.56
N THR A 38 21.88 5.15 -20.75
CA THR A 38 22.99 4.28 -21.19
C THR A 38 22.75 2.83 -20.74
N ALA A 39 23.66 1.92 -21.08
CA ALA A 39 23.59 0.55 -20.56
C ALA A 39 24.01 0.46 -19.08
N ALA A 40 24.75 1.44 -18.59
CA ALA A 40 25.18 1.45 -17.20
C ALA A 40 24.08 2.01 -16.30
N ILE A 41 23.81 1.33 -15.18
CA ILE A 41 22.87 1.83 -14.18
C ILE A 41 23.57 2.94 -13.41
N THR A 42 23.25 4.19 -13.74
CA THR A 42 23.87 5.39 -13.15
C THR A 42 22.86 6.25 -12.41
N ALA A 43 23.34 7.03 -11.44
CA ALA A 43 22.51 8.01 -10.73
C ALA A 43 21.78 8.96 -11.69
N GLY A 44 22.47 9.42 -12.73
CA GLY A 44 21.89 10.36 -13.67
C GLY A 44 20.89 9.76 -14.66
N ASP A 45 21.00 8.46 -14.99
CA ASP A 45 20.00 7.79 -15.83
C ASP A 45 18.71 7.54 -15.00
N LEU A 46 18.88 7.09 -13.76
CA LEU A 46 17.78 6.95 -12.80
C LEU A 46 17.06 8.29 -12.54
N GLU A 47 17.80 9.37 -12.32
CA GLU A 47 17.26 10.73 -12.18
C GLU A 47 16.42 11.11 -13.41
N THR A 48 16.97 10.93 -14.61
CA THR A 48 16.26 11.24 -15.86
C THR A 48 14.93 10.50 -15.97
N ARG A 49 14.90 9.20 -15.63
CA ARG A 49 13.67 8.41 -15.69
C ARG A 49 12.68 8.81 -14.60
N LEU A 50 13.16 9.04 -13.39
CA LEU A 50 12.28 9.29 -12.25
C LEU A 50 11.57 10.64 -12.35
N TYR A 51 12.26 11.70 -12.78
CA TYR A 51 11.63 13.00 -13.04
C TYR A 51 10.56 12.96 -14.14
N ILE A 52 10.61 11.96 -15.04
CA ILE A 52 9.53 11.73 -16.01
C ILE A 52 8.41 10.91 -15.35
N TYR A 53 8.77 9.85 -14.63
CA TYR A 53 7.81 8.85 -14.14
C TYR A 53 7.01 9.34 -12.92
N ALA A 54 7.62 10.15 -12.07
CA ALA A 54 6.99 10.78 -10.90
C ALA A 54 6.62 12.26 -11.13
N ALA A 55 6.47 12.68 -12.39
CA ALA A 55 6.00 14.04 -12.71
C ALA A 55 4.49 14.18 -12.46
N ASP A 56 4.02 15.41 -12.17
CA ASP A 56 2.59 15.75 -12.03
C ASP A 56 1.74 15.30 -13.23
N SER A 57 2.32 15.27 -14.43
CA SER A 57 1.66 14.80 -15.64
C SER A 57 1.26 13.32 -15.59
N MET A 58 1.84 12.54 -14.67
CA MET A 58 1.47 11.16 -14.38
C MET A 58 0.33 11.05 -13.36
N GLU A 59 -0.15 12.18 -12.82
CA GLU A 59 -1.34 12.26 -11.95
C GLU A 59 -1.28 11.30 -10.74
N GLY A 60 -0.07 11.07 -10.20
CA GLY A 60 0.14 10.13 -9.08
C GLY A 60 -0.21 8.67 -9.37
N ARG A 61 -0.30 8.27 -10.62
CA ARG A 61 -0.38 6.90 -11.16
C ARG A 61 -1.43 5.99 -10.52
N GLU A 62 -2.50 6.52 -9.92
CA GLU A 62 -3.48 5.70 -9.22
C GLU A 62 -4.12 4.66 -10.16
N THR A 63 -4.17 3.39 -9.74
CA THR A 63 -4.86 2.31 -10.47
C THR A 63 -6.28 2.70 -10.84
N GLY A 64 -6.68 2.47 -12.08
CA GLY A 64 -8.01 2.83 -12.60
C GLY A 64 -8.11 4.23 -13.18
N THR A 65 -7.00 4.98 -13.27
CA THR A 65 -6.97 6.36 -13.76
C THR A 65 -6.17 6.52 -15.06
N ARG A 66 -6.30 7.70 -15.67
CA ARG A 66 -5.48 8.09 -16.85
C ARG A 66 -4.00 8.19 -16.50
N GLY A 67 -3.66 8.63 -15.27
CA GLY A 67 -2.29 8.70 -14.81
C GLY A 67 -1.61 7.33 -14.84
N HIS A 68 -2.28 6.29 -14.35
CA HIS A 68 -1.80 4.91 -14.45
C HIS A 68 -1.59 4.45 -15.91
N LEU A 69 -2.52 4.78 -16.81
CA LEU A 69 -2.36 4.44 -18.24
C LEU A 69 -1.11 5.10 -18.84
N ARG A 70 -0.87 6.39 -18.56
CA ARG A 70 0.32 7.11 -19.05
C ARG A 70 1.61 6.50 -18.52
N ALA A 71 1.64 6.13 -17.24
CA ALA A 71 2.80 5.52 -16.62
C ALA A 71 3.15 4.17 -17.25
N THR A 72 2.16 3.30 -17.42
CA THR A 72 2.36 1.99 -18.07
C THR A 72 2.71 2.10 -19.54
N GLU A 73 2.15 3.09 -20.27
CA GLU A 73 2.57 3.41 -21.65
C GLU A 73 4.01 3.89 -21.72
N TYR A 74 4.46 4.69 -20.74
CA TYR A 74 5.86 5.10 -20.67
C TYR A 74 6.78 3.88 -20.57
N ILE A 75 6.52 2.97 -19.64
CA ILE A 75 7.31 1.75 -19.46
C ILE A 75 7.32 0.92 -20.76
N ALA A 76 6.15 0.63 -21.31
CA ALA A 76 6.02 -0.18 -22.53
C ALA A 76 6.76 0.42 -23.74
N ARG A 77 6.73 1.75 -23.93
CA ARG A 77 7.50 2.43 -24.98
C ARG A 77 9.00 2.25 -24.80
N GLN A 78 9.50 2.35 -23.55
CA GLN A 78 10.91 2.13 -23.27
C GLN A 78 11.32 0.68 -23.59
N LEU A 79 10.56 -0.31 -23.14
CA LEU A 79 10.81 -1.72 -23.40
C LEU A 79 10.80 -2.04 -24.89
N LYS A 80 9.86 -1.45 -25.65
CA LYS A 80 9.78 -1.58 -27.11
C LYS A 80 11.01 -0.99 -27.79
N ALA A 81 11.45 0.20 -27.36
CA ALA A 81 12.66 0.83 -27.90
C ALA A 81 13.93 0.01 -27.62
N LEU A 82 13.97 -0.70 -26.50
CA LEU A 82 15.05 -1.62 -26.13
C LEU A 82 14.98 -2.97 -26.86
N GLY A 83 13.88 -3.27 -27.55
CA GLY A 83 13.69 -4.53 -28.25
C GLY A 83 13.50 -5.75 -27.35
N LEU A 84 13.08 -5.55 -26.10
CA LEU A 84 12.72 -6.64 -25.19
C LEU A 84 11.43 -7.31 -25.65
N LYS A 85 11.33 -8.60 -25.42
CA LYS A 85 10.17 -9.40 -25.86
C LYS A 85 8.93 -9.07 -25.02
N PRO A 86 7.79 -8.71 -25.65
CA PRO A 86 6.53 -8.53 -24.95
C PRO A 86 5.99 -9.88 -24.41
N MET A 87 5.49 -9.88 -23.18
CA MET A 87 4.97 -11.07 -22.49
C MET A 87 3.56 -10.87 -21.92
N GLY A 88 2.89 -9.80 -22.27
CA GLY A 88 1.50 -9.55 -21.88
C GLY A 88 0.48 -10.19 -22.83
N ASP A 89 -0.77 -9.81 -22.68
CA ASP A 89 -1.90 -10.34 -23.45
C ASP A 89 -1.74 -10.07 -24.95
N ASN A 90 -2.08 -11.06 -25.76
CA ASN A 90 -2.10 -10.96 -27.23
C ASN A 90 -0.78 -10.45 -27.83
N GLY A 91 0.36 -10.77 -27.23
CA GLY A 91 1.68 -10.36 -27.72
C GLY A 91 2.02 -8.88 -27.48
N THR A 92 1.31 -8.22 -26.58
CA THR A 92 1.61 -6.86 -26.11
C THR A 92 2.48 -6.90 -24.85
N TYR A 93 2.90 -5.73 -24.34
CA TYR A 93 3.55 -5.63 -23.03
C TYR A 93 2.56 -5.63 -21.86
N PHE A 94 1.26 -5.59 -22.12
CA PHE A 94 0.22 -5.40 -21.10
C PHE A 94 -0.49 -6.70 -20.76
N GLN A 95 -0.53 -7.03 -19.47
CA GLN A 95 -1.45 -8.02 -18.93
C GLN A 95 -2.55 -7.28 -18.20
N ASN A 96 -3.77 -7.33 -18.70
CA ASN A 96 -4.90 -6.61 -18.13
C ASN A 96 -5.42 -7.30 -16.88
N VAL A 97 -5.51 -6.55 -15.79
CA VAL A 97 -6.09 -7.02 -14.53
C VAL A 97 -7.54 -6.55 -14.48
N PRO A 98 -8.52 -7.45 -14.31
CA PRO A 98 -9.93 -7.08 -14.34
C PRO A 98 -10.29 -6.28 -13.09
N VAL A 99 -10.55 -4.98 -13.28
CA VAL A 99 -11.05 -4.10 -12.23
C VAL A 99 -12.29 -3.35 -12.68
N VAL A 100 -13.18 -3.07 -11.73
CA VAL A 100 -14.43 -2.36 -11.97
C VAL A 100 -14.57 -1.18 -11.01
N ARG A 101 -15.29 -0.16 -11.48
CA ARG A 101 -15.83 0.91 -10.66
C ARG A 101 -17.32 0.64 -10.46
N ARG A 102 -17.76 0.70 -9.20
CA ARG A 102 -19.17 0.50 -8.83
C ARG A 102 -19.75 1.81 -8.35
N SER A 103 -20.81 2.29 -9.02
CA SER A 103 -21.62 3.41 -8.58
C SER A 103 -23.00 2.92 -8.13
N LEU A 104 -23.56 3.55 -7.11
CA LEU A 104 -24.92 3.26 -6.67
C LEU A 104 -25.91 3.70 -7.76
N ASP A 105 -26.80 2.79 -8.18
CA ASP A 105 -27.86 3.11 -9.14
C ASP A 105 -28.91 4.00 -8.46
N PRO A 106 -29.25 5.17 -9.04
CA PRO A 106 -30.27 6.06 -8.50
C PRO A 106 -31.67 5.42 -8.34
N SER A 107 -31.96 4.34 -9.07
CA SER A 107 -33.23 3.61 -8.96
C SER A 107 -33.32 2.71 -7.72
N SER A 108 -32.24 2.65 -6.91
CA SER A 108 -32.21 1.84 -5.69
C SER A 108 -33.21 2.39 -4.64
N THR A 109 -33.94 1.49 -4.01
CA THR A 109 -34.96 1.83 -3.02
C THR A 109 -34.92 0.91 -1.80
N ILE A 110 -35.38 1.42 -0.68
CA ILE A 110 -35.72 0.64 0.52
C ILE A 110 -37.18 0.90 0.84
N THR A 111 -37.98 -0.17 0.98
CA THR A 111 -39.41 -0.09 1.26
C THR A 111 -39.78 -0.72 2.59
N ALA A 112 -40.74 -0.16 3.30
CA ALA A 112 -41.35 -0.68 4.53
C ALA A 112 -42.73 -0.05 4.72
N ASP A 113 -43.77 -0.83 5.01
CA ASP A 113 -45.12 -0.41 5.36
C ASP A 113 -45.49 1.07 5.05
N GLY A 114 -45.73 1.38 3.77
CA GLY A 114 -46.12 2.72 3.32
C GLY A 114 -44.96 3.74 3.22
N VAL A 115 -43.71 3.32 3.48
CA VAL A 115 -42.52 4.17 3.34
C VAL A 115 -41.68 3.67 2.16
N THR A 116 -41.24 4.58 1.28
CA THR A 116 -40.25 4.33 0.24
C THR A 116 -39.10 5.32 0.41
N LEU A 117 -37.91 4.82 0.65
CA LEU A 117 -36.69 5.60 0.74
C LEU A 117 -35.92 5.51 -0.57
N HIS A 118 -35.31 6.61 -0.99
CA HIS A 118 -34.62 6.76 -2.26
C HIS A 118 -33.12 6.95 -2.08
N ALA A 119 -32.35 6.28 -2.94
CA ALA A 119 -30.91 6.45 -2.99
C ALA A 119 -30.50 7.90 -3.30
N GLY A 120 -29.45 8.38 -2.65
CA GLY A 120 -28.92 9.73 -2.80
C GLY A 120 -29.63 10.80 -1.96
N THR A 121 -30.86 10.56 -1.54
CA THR A 121 -31.64 11.47 -0.68
C THR A 121 -31.71 10.94 0.75
N ASP A 122 -32.22 9.73 0.90
CA ASP A 122 -32.49 9.11 2.19
C ASP A 122 -31.37 8.20 2.64
N PHE A 123 -30.72 7.55 1.69
CA PHE A 123 -29.61 6.66 1.94
C PHE A 123 -28.60 6.61 0.78
N ILE A 124 -27.43 6.10 1.08
CA ILE A 124 -26.45 5.58 0.11
C ILE A 124 -26.11 4.13 0.45
N ALA A 125 -25.66 3.38 -0.56
CA ALA A 125 -25.13 2.04 -0.38
C ALA A 125 -23.73 1.94 -0.96
N THR A 126 -22.89 1.10 -0.34
CA THR A 126 -21.54 0.82 -0.80
C THR A 126 -21.40 -0.69 -0.93
N ALA A 127 -21.00 -1.16 -2.11
CA ALA A 127 -20.70 -2.55 -2.35
C ALA A 127 -19.41 -2.96 -1.62
N GLY A 128 -19.43 -4.13 -1.01
CA GLY A 128 -18.22 -4.77 -0.50
C GLY A 128 -17.32 -5.29 -1.61
N ARG A 129 -16.20 -5.89 -1.23
CA ARG A 129 -15.37 -6.69 -2.15
C ARG A 129 -16.11 -7.99 -2.48
N GLY A 130 -15.97 -8.50 -3.69
CA GLY A 130 -16.66 -9.69 -4.15
C GLY A 130 -18.00 -9.40 -4.84
N ASN A 131 -18.82 -10.43 -5.02
CA ASN A 131 -20.13 -10.29 -5.64
C ASN A 131 -21.09 -9.54 -4.73
N VAL A 132 -21.99 -8.73 -5.33
CA VAL A 132 -23.02 -8.03 -4.58
C VAL A 132 -24.15 -8.99 -4.28
N GLY A 133 -24.34 -9.28 -2.98
CA GLY A 133 -25.46 -10.08 -2.49
C GLY A 133 -26.72 -9.23 -2.28
N ALA A 134 -27.84 -9.91 -2.21
CA ALA A 134 -29.10 -9.29 -1.81
C ALA A 134 -28.99 -8.74 -0.38
N PHE A 135 -29.56 -7.56 -0.17
CA PHE A 135 -29.74 -7.06 1.19
C PHE A 135 -30.91 -7.83 1.83
N PRO A 136 -30.77 -8.40 3.03
CA PRO A 136 -31.79 -9.26 3.60
C PRO A 136 -33.10 -8.49 3.84
N SER A 137 -34.24 -9.15 3.60
CA SER A 137 -35.54 -8.65 4.04
C SER A 137 -35.74 -9.08 5.51
N ALA A 138 -35.74 -8.10 6.42
CA ALA A 138 -35.81 -8.38 7.85
C ALA A 138 -36.29 -7.15 8.63
N PRO A 139 -36.78 -7.33 9.88
CA PRO A 139 -37.09 -6.21 10.74
C PRO A 139 -35.86 -5.42 11.13
N VAL A 140 -35.95 -4.10 11.16
CA VAL A 140 -34.88 -3.23 11.67
C VAL A 140 -34.89 -3.25 13.20
N THR A 141 -33.71 -3.08 13.80
CA THR A 141 -33.57 -2.91 15.25
C THR A 141 -32.54 -1.82 15.56
N TYR A 142 -32.82 -1.01 16.58
CA TYR A 142 -31.87 0.00 17.02
C TYR A 142 -30.74 -0.65 17.82
N GLY A 143 -29.54 -0.64 17.29
CA GLY A 143 -28.36 -1.30 17.86
C GLY A 143 -27.56 -0.47 18.85
N GLY A 144 -27.87 0.83 19.00
CA GLY A 144 -27.13 1.74 19.86
C GLY A 144 -26.24 2.73 19.11
N THR A 145 -25.37 3.45 19.83
CA THR A 145 -24.53 4.52 19.30
C THR A 145 -23.06 4.08 19.23
N LEU A 146 -22.48 4.13 18.03
CA LEU A 146 -21.05 3.90 17.83
C LEU A 146 -20.23 5.11 18.30
N GLY A 147 -19.16 4.84 19.05
CA GLY A 147 -18.27 5.89 19.57
C GLY A 147 -18.83 6.64 20.79
N GLY A 148 -19.95 6.19 21.34
CA GLY A 148 -20.53 6.66 22.59
C GLY A 148 -20.16 5.76 23.78
N SER A 149 -20.66 6.10 24.95
CA SER A 149 -20.53 5.30 26.19
C SER A 149 -21.39 4.02 26.20
N GLU A 150 -22.30 3.87 25.26
CA GLU A 150 -23.19 2.73 25.14
C GLU A 150 -22.54 1.59 24.34
N THR A 151 -22.54 0.39 24.90
CA THR A 151 -22.17 -0.82 24.14
C THR A 151 -23.30 -1.19 23.17
N PRO A 152 -23.04 -1.41 21.87
CA PRO A 152 -24.03 -1.89 20.92
C PRO A 152 -24.67 -3.22 21.36
N ILE A 153 -25.86 -3.55 20.82
CA ILE A 153 -26.51 -4.85 21.08
C ILE A 153 -25.60 -6.01 20.69
N GLY A 154 -25.72 -7.10 21.44
CA GLY A 154 -24.95 -8.34 21.18
C GLY A 154 -25.47 -9.11 19.94
N SER A 155 -24.68 -10.12 19.52
CA SER A 155 -24.98 -10.95 18.35
C SER A 155 -26.31 -11.68 18.45
N GLU A 156 -26.69 -12.16 19.62
CA GLU A 156 -27.99 -12.83 19.86
C GLU A 156 -29.19 -11.90 19.59
N GLN A 157 -29.10 -10.65 20.05
CA GLN A 157 -30.16 -9.64 19.83
C GLN A 157 -30.21 -9.17 18.37
N ALA A 158 -29.09 -9.24 17.66
CA ALA A 158 -28.95 -8.84 16.26
C ALA A 158 -29.37 -9.95 15.27
N GLN A 159 -29.48 -11.20 15.74
CA GLN A 159 -29.72 -12.35 14.86
C GLN A 159 -31.03 -12.22 14.08
N GLY A 160 -30.96 -12.36 12.75
CA GLY A 160 -32.10 -12.28 11.84
C GLY A 160 -32.69 -10.88 11.68
N LYS A 161 -32.01 -9.84 12.15
CA LYS A 161 -32.48 -8.45 12.09
C LYS A 161 -31.47 -7.56 11.34
N ILE A 162 -31.94 -6.41 10.89
CA ILE A 162 -31.11 -5.35 10.34
C ILE A 162 -30.80 -4.36 11.46
N VAL A 163 -29.52 -4.24 11.80
CA VAL A 163 -29.09 -3.42 12.92
C VAL A 163 -28.80 -1.99 12.45
N LEU A 164 -29.54 -1.01 12.98
CA LEU A 164 -29.30 0.41 12.77
C LEU A 164 -28.36 0.93 13.88
N LEU A 165 -27.17 1.38 13.49
CA LEU A 165 -26.16 1.95 14.40
C LEU A 165 -26.07 3.46 14.20
N ARG A 166 -26.38 4.24 15.22
CA ARG A 166 -26.20 5.70 15.20
C ARG A 166 -24.72 6.04 15.36
N GLN A 167 -24.23 7.00 14.62
CA GLN A 167 -22.89 7.55 14.79
C GLN A 167 -22.91 8.72 15.78
N ALA A 168 -22.01 8.75 16.78
CA ALA A 168 -21.91 9.86 17.72
C ALA A 168 -21.49 11.16 16.99
N ALA A 169 -22.04 12.30 17.42
CA ALA A 169 -21.77 13.60 16.80
C ALA A 169 -20.30 14.05 16.85
N SER A 170 -19.54 13.57 17.83
CA SER A 170 -18.11 13.86 17.99
C SER A 170 -17.18 12.93 17.19
N GLY A 171 -17.73 11.84 16.65
CA GLY A 171 -17.04 10.93 15.74
C GLY A 171 -17.27 11.41 14.30
N GLY A 172 -16.55 12.43 13.87
CA GLY A 172 -16.51 12.72 12.43
C GLY A 172 -16.17 11.41 11.70
N PHE A 173 -16.70 11.23 10.47
CA PHE A 173 -16.08 10.32 9.52
C PHE A 173 -14.64 10.82 9.37
N ALA A 174 -13.80 10.46 10.31
CA ALA A 174 -12.38 10.48 10.15
C ALA A 174 -12.12 9.42 9.08
N GLY A 175 -12.31 9.82 7.82
CA GLY A 175 -11.53 9.28 6.74
C GLY A 175 -10.10 9.36 7.28
N GLY A 176 -9.52 8.22 7.65
CA GLY A 176 -8.27 8.19 8.37
C GLY A 176 -7.28 9.09 7.64
N ARG A 177 -6.72 10.03 8.36
CA ARG A 177 -5.47 10.68 7.98
C ARG A 177 -4.41 9.58 8.00
N GLY A 178 -4.19 8.98 6.89
CA GLY A 178 -3.29 7.88 6.64
C GLY A 178 -3.76 7.23 5.35
N GLY A 179 -3.31 7.75 4.21
CA GLY A 179 -3.28 7.04 2.95
C GLY A 179 -2.41 5.82 3.15
N GLY A 180 -2.97 4.71 3.44
CA GLY A 180 -2.31 3.45 3.63
C GLY A 180 -3.37 2.39 3.55
N ARG A 181 -3.35 1.66 2.45
CA ARG A 181 -3.95 0.37 2.16
C ARG A 181 -5.04 -0.08 3.13
N GLY A 182 -6.25 -0.18 2.60
CA GLY A 182 -7.26 -1.17 2.96
C GLY A 182 -7.36 -1.54 4.43
N GLY A 183 -7.13 -0.58 5.32
CA GLY A 183 -7.44 -0.76 6.72
C GLY A 183 -8.93 -1.09 6.79
N ARG A 184 -9.27 -2.34 6.98
CA ARG A 184 -10.53 -2.71 7.61
C ARG A 184 -10.58 -1.88 8.89
N GLY A 185 -11.10 -0.65 8.80
CA GLY A 185 -11.55 0.13 9.93
C GLY A 185 -12.56 -0.74 10.67
N GLY A 186 -12.06 -1.64 11.44
CA GLY A 186 -12.83 -2.45 12.34
C GLY A 186 -13.27 -1.55 13.48
N PHE A 187 -14.30 -0.74 13.24
CA PHE A 187 -15.22 -0.47 14.33
C PHE A 187 -15.68 -1.84 14.81
N GLY A 188 -15.64 -2.15 16.11
CA GLY A 188 -16.02 -3.42 16.71
C GLY A 188 -17.13 -4.26 16.05
N ARG A 189 -16.97 -4.51 14.76
CA ARG A 189 -17.90 -5.20 13.87
C ARG A 189 -17.95 -6.70 14.12
N GLY A 190 -16.96 -7.25 14.82
CA GLY A 190 -16.78 -8.70 14.89
C GLY A 190 -18.00 -9.45 15.41
N GLY A 191 -18.71 -8.90 16.39
CA GLY A 191 -19.87 -9.57 16.97
C GLY A 191 -21.20 -9.36 16.20
N ILE A 192 -21.42 -8.17 15.64
CA ILE A 192 -22.71 -7.83 14.98
C ILE A 192 -22.76 -8.36 13.55
N VAL A 193 -21.64 -8.31 12.80
CA VAL A 193 -21.56 -8.81 11.43
C VAL A 193 -21.65 -10.33 11.34
N GLN A 194 -21.23 -11.06 12.38
CA GLN A 194 -21.34 -12.51 12.44
C GLN A 194 -22.77 -13.03 12.64
N SER A 195 -23.73 -12.15 12.98
CA SER A 195 -25.13 -12.51 13.20
C SER A 195 -25.92 -12.82 11.92
N GLY A 196 -25.33 -12.64 10.72
CA GLY A 196 -26.01 -12.84 9.43
C GLY A 196 -27.07 -11.80 9.09
N ALA A 197 -27.20 -10.74 9.90
CA ALA A 197 -28.10 -9.63 9.65
C ALA A 197 -27.41 -8.51 8.85
N GLY A 198 -28.17 -7.76 8.07
CA GLY A 198 -27.70 -6.53 7.42
C GLY A 198 -27.33 -5.46 8.45
N THR A 199 -26.33 -4.63 8.14
CA THR A 199 -25.94 -3.50 9.00
C THR A 199 -26.17 -2.18 8.29
N VAL A 200 -26.86 -1.27 8.96
CA VAL A 200 -27.12 0.09 8.47
C VAL A 200 -26.49 1.10 9.42
N PHE A 201 -25.70 2.02 8.87
CA PHE A 201 -25.15 3.14 9.62
C PHE A 201 -26.08 4.35 9.49
N VAL A 202 -26.40 4.98 10.60
CA VAL A 202 -27.29 6.13 10.65
C VAL A 202 -26.49 7.38 10.94
N VAL A 203 -26.61 8.37 10.05
CA VAL A 203 -26.01 9.70 10.19
C VAL A 203 -27.09 10.77 10.26
N VAL A 204 -26.75 11.94 10.80
CA VAL A 204 -27.71 13.04 10.90
C VAL A 204 -28.10 13.56 9.51
N GLN A 205 -27.11 13.72 8.65
CA GLN A 205 -27.27 14.20 7.28
C GLN A 205 -26.22 13.57 6.37
N LEU A 206 -26.61 13.16 5.17
CA LEU A 206 -25.67 12.75 4.14
C LEU A 206 -25.02 14.00 3.52
N SER A 207 -23.71 14.14 3.62
CA SER A 207 -23.04 15.26 2.99
C SER A 207 -23.07 15.14 1.46
N PRO A 208 -23.13 16.26 0.70
CA PRO A 208 -23.15 16.24 -0.76
C PRO A 208 -21.97 15.44 -1.36
N ASN A 209 -20.77 15.55 -0.77
CA ASN A 209 -19.59 14.82 -1.23
C ASN A 209 -19.74 13.30 -1.04
N VAL A 210 -20.33 12.85 0.05
CA VAL A 210 -20.55 11.42 0.32
C VAL A 210 -21.58 10.86 -0.68
N VAL A 211 -22.63 11.60 -0.97
CA VAL A 211 -23.63 11.24 -1.99
C VAL A 211 -23.00 11.21 -3.38
N ALA A 212 -22.26 12.26 -3.75
CA ALA A 212 -21.57 12.33 -5.03
C ALA A 212 -20.60 11.16 -5.22
N ASN A 213 -19.82 10.80 -4.21
CA ASN A 213 -18.91 9.67 -4.27
C ASN A 213 -19.62 8.30 -4.41
N ALA A 214 -20.82 8.14 -3.86
CA ALA A 214 -21.59 6.92 -4.02
C ALA A 214 -22.21 6.79 -5.42
N MET A 215 -22.74 7.91 -5.95
CA MET A 215 -23.39 7.97 -7.26
C MET A 215 -22.40 8.09 -8.42
N HIS A 216 -21.32 8.86 -8.23
CA HIS A 216 -20.30 9.17 -9.22
C HIS A 216 -18.91 9.03 -8.59
N PRO A 217 -18.45 7.81 -8.32
CA PRO A 217 -17.14 7.59 -7.71
C PRO A 217 -16.02 8.13 -8.62
N ARG A 218 -14.97 8.69 -7.99
CA ARG A 218 -13.78 9.16 -8.70
C ARG A 218 -13.11 8.03 -9.50
N GLU A 219 -12.29 8.38 -10.50
CA GLU A 219 -11.64 7.40 -11.39
C GLU A 219 -10.93 6.27 -10.61
N GLY A 220 -10.14 6.58 -9.62
CA GLY A 220 -9.38 5.61 -8.82
C GLY A 220 -10.19 4.83 -7.77
N ALA A 221 -11.50 5.07 -7.65
CA ALA A 221 -12.37 4.30 -6.76
C ALA A 221 -12.77 2.96 -7.39
N VAL A 222 -11.79 2.09 -7.57
CA VAL A 222 -11.91 0.79 -8.24
C VAL A 222 -11.72 -0.37 -7.28
N GLN A 223 -12.12 -1.56 -7.69
CA GLN A 223 -11.90 -2.83 -7.01
C GLN A 223 -11.70 -3.95 -8.03
N LEU A 224 -11.08 -5.05 -7.61
CA LEU A 224 -11.02 -6.24 -8.46
C LEU A 224 -12.44 -6.65 -8.86
N LYS A 225 -12.62 -7.01 -10.13
CA LYS A 225 -13.84 -7.65 -10.59
C LYS A 225 -13.90 -9.04 -9.94
N PRO A 226 -14.96 -9.35 -9.18
CA PRO A 226 -15.05 -10.64 -8.53
C PRO A 226 -15.27 -11.75 -9.55
N ASP A 227 -14.76 -12.93 -9.25
CA ASP A 227 -15.12 -14.12 -9.97
C ASP A 227 -16.55 -14.58 -9.63
N ALA A 228 -17.18 -15.30 -10.55
CA ALA A 228 -18.54 -15.82 -10.32
C ALA A 228 -18.63 -16.74 -9.09
N SER A 229 -17.52 -17.35 -8.69
CA SER A 229 -17.41 -18.22 -7.49
C SER A 229 -17.18 -17.45 -6.20
N ASP A 230 -16.88 -16.15 -6.28
CA ASP A 230 -16.66 -15.34 -5.07
C ASP A 230 -17.96 -15.22 -4.25
N PRO A 231 -17.88 -15.24 -2.93
CA PRO A 231 -19.05 -15.13 -2.08
C PRO A 231 -19.76 -13.80 -2.29
N ALA A 232 -21.08 -13.85 -2.44
CA ALA A 232 -21.91 -12.67 -2.50
C ALA A 232 -22.12 -12.09 -1.10
N THR A 233 -21.86 -10.80 -0.93
CA THR A 233 -22.03 -10.10 0.34
C THR A 233 -23.04 -8.95 0.21
N PRO A 234 -23.94 -8.76 1.19
CA PRO A 234 -24.83 -7.62 1.19
C PRO A 234 -24.05 -6.30 1.21
N PRO A 235 -24.54 -5.24 0.52
CA PRO A 235 -23.94 -3.92 0.59
C PRO A 235 -24.09 -3.31 1.98
N SER A 236 -23.18 -2.41 2.34
CA SER A 236 -23.30 -1.57 3.52
C SER A 236 -24.17 -0.36 3.18
N ILE A 237 -25.16 -0.04 4.03
CA ILE A 237 -26.05 1.10 3.85
C ILE A 237 -25.71 2.17 4.88
N THR A 238 -25.70 3.43 4.45
CA THR A 238 -25.67 4.60 5.32
C THR A 238 -26.92 5.45 5.00
N MET A 239 -27.72 5.79 6.01
CA MET A 239 -28.94 6.56 5.82
C MET A 239 -29.04 7.77 6.73
N THR A 240 -29.91 8.71 6.36
CA THR A 240 -30.20 9.87 7.18
C THR A 240 -30.91 9.48 8.47
N ARG A 241 -30.80 10.34 9.49
CA ARG A 241 -31.55 10.18 10.75
C ARG A 241 -33.06 10.08 10.48
N GLN A 242 -33.61 10.97 9.65
CA GLN A 242 -35.01 10.99 9.31
C GLN A 242 -35.51 9.68 8.68
N ALA A 243 -34.73 9.15 7.72
CA ALA A 243 -35.04 7.86 7.10
C ALA A 243 -35.04 6.71 8.11
N ALA A 244 -34.05 6.68 9.01
CA ALA A 244 -33.97 5.67 10.03
C ALA A 244 -35.11 5.72 11.04
N GLU A 245 -35.54 6.93 11.48
CA GLU A 245 -36.68 7.12 12.37
C GLU A 245 -38.00 6.69 11.73
N GLN A 246 -38.19 6.88 10.42
CA GLN A 246 -39.35 6.37 9.67
C GLN A 246 -39.41 4.83 9.68
N LEU A 247 -38.24 4.16 9.57
CA LEU A 247 -38.15 2.70 9.63
C LEU A 247 -38.34 2.16 11.04
N LEU A 248 -37.81 2.85 12.04
CA LEU A 248 -37.99 2.48 13.45
C LEU A 248 -39.41 2.77 13.98
N GLY A 249 -40.13 3.70 13.35
CA GLY A 249 -41.42 4.18 13.84
C GLY A 249 -41.35 5.04 15.11
N ALA A 250 -40.16 5.49 15.48
CA ALA A 250 -39.91 6.30 16.67
C ALA A 250 -38.64 7.17 16.49
N SER A 251 -38.60 8.29 17.22
CA SER A 251 -37.44 9.17 17.28
C SER A 251 -36.29 8.51 18.03
N PHE A 252 -35.04 8.78 17.62
CA PHE A 252 -33.82 8.35 18.35
C PHE A 252 -33.73 8.94 19.77
N ASP A 253 -34.45 10.00 20.06
CA ASP A 253 -34.47 10.59 21.40
C ASP A 253 -35.41 9.85 22.36
N ALA A 254 -36.31 9.00 21.84
CA ALA A 254 -37.31 8.25 22.60
C ALA A 254 -37.10 6.73 22.52
N ILE A 255 -36.38 6.23 21.51
CA ILE A 255 -36.23 4.78 21.26
C ILE A 255 -35.19 4.14 22.18
N GLN A 256 -35.53 2.98 22.72
CA GLN A 256 -34.60 2.20 23.52
C GLN A 256 -33.77 1.25 22.65
N ARG A 257 -32.52 1.02 23.05
CA ARG A 257 -31.64 0.04 22.41
C ARG A 257 -32.28 -1.34 22.41
N GLY A 258 -32.24 -2.00 21.27
CA GLY A 258 -32.88 -3.32 21.06
C GLY A 258 -34.34 -3.24 20.58
N ALA A 259 -34.93 -2.04 20.58
CA ALA A 259 -36.30 -1.88 20.04
C ALA A 259 -36.33 -2.23 18.55
N THR A 260 -37.42 -2.91 18.15
CA THR A 260 -37.62 -3.40 16.79
C THR A 260 -38.60 -2.48 16.06
N GLY A 261 -38.24 -2.06 14.86
CA GLY A 261 -39.07 -1.30 13.95
C GLY A 261 -39.66 -2.15 12.83
N LYS A 262 -39.93 -1.54 11.69
CA LYS A 262 -40.58 -2.16 10.53
C LYS A 262 -39.70 -3.21 9.88
N THR A 263 -40.29 -4.18 9.18
CA THR A 263 -39.59 -5.06 8.23
C THR A 263 -39.34 -4.30 6.95
N ILE A 264 -38.10 -4.29 6.48
CA ILE A 264 -37.71 -3.62 5.25
C ILE A 264 -37.42 -4.61 4.13
N THR A 265 -37.64 -4.19 2.91
CA THR A 265 -37.17 -4.83 1.68
C THR A 265 -36.34 -3.81 0.90
N ALA A 266 -35.10 -4.18 0.55
CA ALA A 266 -34.20 -3.32 -0.16
C ALA A 266 -33.92 -3.83 -1.57
N ASN A 267 -34.10 -2.98 -2.58
CA ASN A 267 -33.72 -3.20 -3.96
C ASN A 267 -32.50 -2.34 -4.27
N ILE A 268 -31.32 -2.81 -3.89
CA ILE A 268 -30.07 -2.09 -4.07
C ILE A 268 -29.37 -2.57 -5.33
N LYS A 269 -29.10 -1.66 -6.24
CA LYS A 269 -28.43 -1.90 -7.52
C LYS A 269 -27.15 -1.10 -7.62
N PHE A 270 -26.16 -1.67 -8.33
CA PHE A 270 -24.94 -0.98 -8.67
C PHE A 270 -24.72 -1.03 -10.18
N ILE A 271 -24.23 0.08 -10.72
CA ILE A 271 -23.74 0.16 -12.10
C ILE A 271 -22.25 -0.15 -12.06
N GLU A 272 -21.84 -1.19 -12.78
CA GLU A 272 -20.43 -1.56 -12.93
C GLU A 272 -19.87 -1.03 -14.25
N THR A 273 -18.71 -0.40 -14.18
CA THR A 273 -17.94 0.06 -15.34
C THR A 273 -16.53 -0.49 -15.25
N ASP A 274 -16.05 -1.13 -16.30
CA ASP A 274 -14.64 -1.57 -16.36
C ASP A 274 -13.70 -0.37 -16.26
N ALA A 275 -12.60 -0.53 -15.56
CA ALA A 275 -11.60 0.51 -15.37
C ALA A 275 -10.20 -0.01 -15.75
N PRO A 276 -9.30 0.87 -16.23
CA PRO A 276 -7.99 0.44 -16.68
C PRO A 276 -7.10 0.01 -15.50
N ALA A 277 -6.58 -1.23 -15.59
CA ALA A 277 -5.53 -1.70 -14.71
C ALA A 277 -4.72 -2.77 -15.44
N ARG A 278 -3.39 -2.64 -15.45
CA ARG A 278 -2.56 -3.56 -16.19
C ARG A 278 -1.15 -3.68 -15.62
N ASN A 279 -0.66 -4.92 -15.54
CA ASN A 279 0.75 -5.18 -15.39
C ASN A 279 1.48 -4.85 -16.71
N VAL A 280 2.76 -4.47 -16.62
CA VAL A 280 3.63 -4.42 -17.79
C VAL A 280 4.64 -5.56 -17.67
N VAL A 281 4.77 -6.37 -18.74
CA VAL A 281 5.57 -7.61 -18.69
C VAL A 281 6.45 -7.72 -19.93
N ALA A 282 7.74 -7.95 -19.70
CA ALA A 282 8.74 -8.15 -20.75
C ALA A 282 9.71 -9.27 -20.40
N ALA A 283 10.37 -9.82 -21.42
CA ALA A 283 11.37 -10.86 -21.22
C ALA A 283 12.70 -10.56 -21.91
N TYR A 284 13.75 -11.05 -21.29
CA TYR A 284 15.06 -11.28 -21.90
C TYR A 284 15.31 -12.79 -21.94
N GLU A 285 15.47 -13.35 -23.14
CA GLU A 285 15.58 -14.81 -23.31
C GLU A 285 16.97 -15.32 -22.96
N GLY A 286 17.02 -16.40 -22.17
CA GLY A 286 18.24 -17.12 -21.84
C GLY A 286 18.80 -17.92 -23.04
N HIS A 287 20.04 -18.34 -22.96
CA HIS A 287 20.75 -18.97 -24.08
C HIS A 287 20.96 -20.48 -23.93
N ASP A 288 20.82 -21.03 -22.72
CA ASP A 288 21.00 -22.45 -22.48
C ASP A 288 19.80 -23.26 -22.98
N PRO A 289 19.96 -24.22 -23.89
CA PRO A 289 18.85 -25.00 -24.44
C PRO A 289 18.02 -25.75 -23.40
N GLY A 290 18.66 -26.17 -22.27
CA GLY A 290 18.00 -26.91 -21.20
C GLY A 290 17.35 -26.01 -20.13
N LEU A 291 17.88 -24.81 -19.94
CA LEU A 291 17.48 -23.92 -18.83
C LEU A 291 16.74 -22.66 -19.28
N LYS A 292 16.76 -22.27 -20.55
CA LYS A 292 16.10 -21.05 -21.05
C LYS A 292 14.57 -21.00 -20.84
N ALA A 293 13.96 -22.17 -20.63
CA ALA A 293 12.54 -22.26 -20.29
C ALA A 293 12.24 -21.99 -18.80
N GLU A 294 13.28 -21.84 -17.98
CA GLU A 294 13.18 -21.41 -16.59
C GLU A 294 13.40 -19.89 -16.48
N TRP A 295 12.74 -19.26 -15.52
CA TRP A 295 12.65 -17.81 -15.42
C TRP A 295 13.07 -17.29 -14.07
N VAL A 296 13.87 -16.23 -14.08
CA VAL A 296 14.07 -15.39 -12.89
C VAL A 296 13.19 -14.15 -13.08
N ALA A 297 12.20 -13.99 -12.24
CA ALA A 297 11.34 -12.81 -12.26
C ALA A 297 11.99 -11.66 -11.48
N MET A 298 11.91 -10.45 -12.01
CA MET A 298 12.28 -9.21 -11.31
C MET A 298 11.07 -8.29 -11.32
N GLY A 299 10.73 -7.69 -10.19
CA GLY A 299 9.49 -6.94 -10.02
C GLY A 299 9.64 -5.61 -9.29
N ALA A 300 8.72 -4.70 -9.59
CA ALA A 300 8.43 -3.45 -8.94
C ALA A 300 6.95 -3.12 -9.18
N HIS A 301 6.32 -2.20 -8.45
CA HIS A 301 4.95 -1.83 -8.81
C HIS A 301 4.90 -0.50 -9.58
N ASN A 302 3.85 -0.37 -10.40
CA ASN A 302 3.74 0.72 -11.37
C ASN A 302 2.66 1.77 -11.01
N ASP A 303 1.88 1.52 -9.97
CA ASP A 303 0.85 2.43 -9.48
C ASP A 303 1.29 3.17 -8.21
N HIS A 304 0.50 4.18 -7.82
CA HIS A 304 0.61 4.87 -6.55
C HIS A 304 -0.78 5.40 -6.15
N VAL A 305 -0.87 6.29 -5.14
CA VAL A 305 -2.14 6.64 -4.49
C VAL A 305 -2.89 7.82 -5.11
N GLY A 306 -2.33 8.48 -6.13
CA GLY A 306 -3.01 9.52 -6.91
C GLY A 306 -3.23 10.83 -6.16
N PHE A 307 -4.37 11.45 -6.41
CA PHE A 307 -4.70 12.77 -5.85
C PHE A 307 -5.16 12.70 -4.39
N ARG A 308 -4.74 13.68 -3.63
CA ARG A 308 -5.20 13.93 -2.27
C ARG A 308 -6.65 14.45 -2.26
N ALA A 309 -7.55 13.71 -1.62
CA ALA A 309 -8.97 14.08 -1.56
C ALA A 309 -9.28 15.34 -0.75
N ALA A 310 -8.43 15.70 0.22
CA ALA A 310 -8.65 16.83 1.13
C ALA A 310 -8.10 18.18 0.59
N GLY A 311 -7.71 18.23 -0.70
CA GLY A 311 -7.13 19.42 -1.33
C GLY A 311 -5.63 19.61 -1.07
N PRO A 312 -5.05 20.71 -1.60
CA PRO A 312 -3.62 20.93 -1.54
C PRO A 312 -3.10 21.18 -0.12
N LEU A 313 -1.84 20.78 0.10
CA LEU A 313 -1.05 21.08 1.28
C LEU A 313 0.11 22.02 0.90
N ASP A 314 0.68 22.71 1.89
CA ASP A 314 1.96 23.38 1.73
C ASP A 314 3.07 22.32 1.76
N HIS A 315 3.62 22.03 0.59
CA HIS A 315 4.61 20.99 0.36
C HIS A 315 5.82 21.11 1.28
N ASP A 316 6.44 22.30 1.30
CA ASP A 316 7.69 22.52 2.05
C ASP A 316 7.47 22.40 3.56
N SER A 317 6.35 22.90 4.05
CA SER A 317 5.97 22.79 5.46
C SER A 317 5.76 21.32 5.85
N LEU A 318 5.09 20.55 5.00
CA LEU A 318 4.82 19.15 5.24
C LEU A 318 6.11 18.32 5.23
N HIS A 319 6.97 18.51 4.22
CA HIS A 319 8.24 17.79 4.10
C HIS A 319 9.14 18.02 5.33
N LEU A 320 9.38 19.27 5.70
CA LEU A 320 10.21 19.58 6.86
C LEU A 320 9.63 19.06 8.17
N PHE A 321 8.30 19.13 8.33
CA PHE A 321 7.64 18.55 9.49
C PHE A 321 7.77 17.02 9.51
N ASN A 322 7.50 16.36 8.39
CA ASN A 322 7.58 14.89 8.29
C ASN A 322 8.99 14.40 8.61
N ARG A 323 10.01 15.07 8.06
CA ARG A 323 11.41 14.74 8.30
C ARG A 323 11.79 14.88 9.78
N ALA A 324 11.32 15.93 10.46
CA ALA A 324 11.56 16.13 11.87
C ALA A 324 10.77 15.15 12.78
N ALA A 325 9.55 14.81 12.36
CA ALA A 325 8.65 13.96 13.14
C ALA A 325 8.94 12.46 12.97
N TYR A 326 9.45 12.02 11.81
CA TYR A 326 9.58 10.61 11.48
C TYR A 326 10.51 9.84 12.45
N PRO A 327 11.69 10.32 12.83
CA PRO A 327 12.55 9.60 13.79
C PRO A 327 11.88 9.41 15.16
N ILE A 328 10.96 10.31 15.53
CA ILE A 328 10.20 10.17 16.79
C ILE A 328 9.10 9.12 16.60
N ARG A 329 8.41 9.11 15.46
CA ARG A 329 7.41 8.10 15.12
C ARG A 329 8.02 6.70 15.04
N GLU A 330 9.22 6.59 14.46
CA GLU A 330 9.97 5.34 14.39
C GLU A 330 10.33 4.84 15.81
N ARG A 331 10.80 5.70 16.70
CA ARG A 331 11.02 5.35 18.12
C ARG A 331 9.74 4.87 18.82
N ILE A 332 8.59 5.48 18.52
CA ILE A 332 7.30 5.02 19.04
C ILE A 332 6.98 3.61 18.53
N ALA A 333 7.20 3.36 17.24
CA ALA A 333 6.95 2.05 16.62
C ALA A 333 7.87 0.97 17.20
N LEU A 334 9.16 1.25 17.34
CA LEU A 334 10.16 0.36 17.95
C LEU A 334 9.84 0.08 19.42
N TYR A 335 9.48 1.11 20.18
CA TYR A 335 9.07 0.95 21.58
C TYR A 335 7.86 0.04 21.71
N ASN A 336 6.84 0.24 20.88
CA ASN A 336 5.63 -0.59 20.87
C ASN A 336 5.96 -2.05 20.51
N LEU A 337 6.87 -2.27 19.58
CA LEU A 337 7.34 -3.59 19.19
C LEU A 337 8.07 -4.29 20.35
N GLU A 338 9.06 -3.64 20.94
CA GLU A 338 9.90 -4.18 22.01
C GLU A 338 9.10 -4.53 23.28
N HIS A 339 8.10 -3.71 23.60
CA HIS A 339 7.28 -3.88 24.80
C HIS A 339 5.93 -4.55 24.55
N HIS A 340 5.69 -5.07 23.35
CA HIS A 340 4.41 -5.68 22.94
C HIS A 340 3.19 -4.80 23.23
N VAL A 341 3.32 -3.47 23.07
CA VAL A 341 2.23 -2.50 23.25
C VAL A 341 1.44 -2.36 21.94
N CYS A 342 0.10 -2.33 22.05
CA CYS A 342 -0.76 -2.12 20.89
C CYS A 342 -0.61 -0.67 20.38
N GLY A 343 -0.08 -0.52 19.16
CA GLY A 343 0.15 0.79 18.54
C GLY A 343 0.35 0.71 17.03
N GLY A 344 0.50 -0.50 16.48
CA GLY A 344 0.68 -0.74 15.05
C GLY A 344 -0.61 -1.15 14.34
N ARG A 345 -0.60 -1.06 13.01
CA ARG A 345 -1.78 -1.24 12.15
C ARG A 345 -2.40 -2.65 12.12
N GLN A 346 -1.69 -3.69 12.53
CA GLN A 346 -2.16 -5.09 12.45
C GLN A 346 -1.65 -6.00 13.59
N GLN A 347 -1.31 -5.43 14.73
CA GLN A 347 -0.84 -6.24 15.86
C GLN A 347 -1.94 -7.15 16.40
N THR A 348 -1.75 -8.45 16.32
CA THR A 348 -2.66 -9.47 16.88
C THR A 348 -2.24 -9.96 18.28
N ASN A 349 -0.98 -9.75 18.65
CA ASN A 349 -0.39 -10.22 19.93
C ASN A 349 0.22 -9.04 20.71
N CYS A 350 -0.59 -8.07 21.05
CA CYS A 350 -0.16 -6.91 21.83
C CYS A 350 -1.08 -6.67 23.04
N ASN A 351 -0.60 -5.93 24.02
CA ASN A 351 -1.32 -5.56 25.22
C ASN A 351 -1.61 -4.04 25.23
N PRO A 352 -2.68 -3.58 25.86
CA PRO A 352 -2.85 -2.16 26.17
C PRO A 352 -1.64 -1.62 26.93
N ALA A 353 -1.25 -0.38 26.67
CA ALA A 353 -0.16 0.25 27.39
C ALA A 353 -0.47 0.34 28.90
N THR A 354 0.48 0.01 29.72
CA THR A 354 0.43 0.33 31.16
C THR A 354 0.51 1.86 31.38
N PRO A 355 0.11 2.41 32.52
CA PRO A 355 0.22 3.86 32.78
C PRO A 355 1.63 4.43 32.54
N ALA A 356 2.68 3.68 32.90
CA ALA A 356 4.06 4.10 32.69
C ALA A 356 4.44 4.11 31.20
N GLN A 357 4.03 3.09 30.44
CA GLN A 357 4.24 3.01 28.99
C GLN A 357 3.47 4.12 28.29
N GLN A 358 2.22 4.37 28.68
CA GLN A 358 1.41 5.46 28.11
C GLN A 358 2.06 6.82 28.37
N ALA A 359 2.57 7.08 29.59
CA ALA A 359 3.27 8.32 29.89
C ALA A 359 4.53 8.52 29.03
N HIS A 360 5.26 7.43 28.71
CA HIS A 360 6.40 7.48 27.80
C HIS A 360 5.95 7.82 26.36
N LEU A 361 4.92 7.14 25.85
CA LEU A 361 4.36 7.41 24.53
C LEU A 361 3.79 8.84 24.42
N ASP A 362 3.14 9.33 25.46
CA ASP A 362 2.63 10.70 25.52
C ASP A 362 3.77 11.72 25.47
N SER A 363 4.91 11.44 26.13
CA SER A 363 6.12 12.27 26.05
C SER A 363 6.68 12.34 24.62
N LEU A 364 6.73 11.20 23.90
CA LEU A 364 7.16 11.18 22.50
C LEU A 364 6.16 11.93 21.59
N ASN A 365 4.87 11.75 21.80
CA ASN A 365 3.84 12.49 21.05
C ASN A 365 3.90 14.00 21.34
N ALA A 366 4.20 14.40 22.56
CA ALA A 366 4.42 15.81 22.91
C ALA A 366 5.63 16.40 22.17
N GLN A 367 6.71 15.63 21.97
CA GLN A 367 7.84 16.06 21.16
C GLN A 367 7.43 16.32 19.70
N ILE A 368 6.58 15.45 19.10
CA ILE A 368 6.04 15.67 17.74
C ILE A 368 5.19 16.95 17.71
N ALA A 369 4.34 17.16 18.70
CA ALA A 369 3.48 18.35 18.78
C ALA A 369 4.27 19.66 18.95
N ALA A 370 5.46 19.58 19.53
CA ALA A 370 6.37 20.72 19.73
C ALA A 370 7.27 21.02 18.53
N ILE A 371 7.17 20.28 17.41
CA ILE A 371 7.99 20.52 16.23
C ILE A 371 7.54 21.84 15.56
N HIS A 372 8.45 22.78 15.49
CA HIS A 372 8.30 24.00 14.72
C HIS A 372 9.32 24.02 13.58
N VAL A 373 8.83 24.11 12.35
CA VAL A 373 9.66 24.16 11.14
C VAL A 373 9.92 25.61 10.73
N ASN A 374 11.18 25.95 10.46
CA ASN A 374 11.54 27.26 9.91
C ASN A 374 11.44 27.21 8.37
N LEU A 375 10.51 27.98 7.83
CA LEU A 375 10.21 28.00 6.40
C LEU A 375 10.85 29.19 5.65
N ASP A 376 11.50 30.12 6.36
CA ASP A 376 11.93 31.40 5.78
C ASP A 376 12.92 31.22 4.62
N SER A 377 13.93 30.36 4.80
CA SER A 377 14.94 30.08 3.77
C SER A 377 14.35 29.35 2.57
N VAL A 378 13.50 28.36 2.81
CA VAL A 378 12.88 27.52 1.76
C VAL A 378 11.88 28.33 0.95
N ARG A 379 11.00 29.08 1.61
CA ARG A 379 10.05 29.99 0.94
C ARG A 379 10.74 31.08 0.14
N LYS A 380 11.86 31.63 0.64
CA LYS A 380 12.67 32.59 -0.11
C LYS A 380 13.28 31.94 -1.36
N ALA A 381 13.78 30.72 -1.26
CA ALA A 381 14.35 29.99 -2.39
C ALA A 381 13.28 29.63 -3.44
N ASN A 382 12.10 29.19 -3.00
CA ASN A 382 11.01 28.73 -3.87
C ASN A 382 10.06 29.87 -4.33
N GLY A 383 10.30 31.11 -3.92
CA GLY A 383 9.44 32.24 -4.30
C GLY A 383 8.06 32.27 -3.62
N GLY A 384 7.84 31.49 -2.56
CA GLY A 384 6.60 31.47 -1.79
C GLY A 384 6.18 30.07 -1.34
N ILE A 385 4.87 29.90 -1.12
CA ILE A 385 4.24 28.63 -0.76
C ILE A 385 4.15 27.73 -2.00
N ARG A 386 4.43 26.44 -1.86
CA ARG A 386 4.21 25.39 -2.89
C ARG A 386 2.98 24.57 -2.53
N PRO A 387 1.77 24.92 -3.01
CA PRO A 387 0.60 24.09 -2.78
C PRO A 387 0.67 22.82 -3.63
N ASP A 388 0.48 21.65 -3.02
CA ASP A 388 0.54 20.37 -3.69
C ASP A 388 -0.62 19.45 -3.25
N SER A 389 -1.16 18.70 -4.21
CA SER A 389 -2.27 17.76 -4.02
C SER A 389 -2.07 16.42 -4.73
N ILE A 390 -0.91 16.21 -5.38
CA ILE A 390 -0.59 15.00 -6.12
C ILE A 390 0.41 14.19 -5.29
N ASN A 391 0.09 12.92 -5.03
CA ASN A 391 1.08 12.02 -4.46
C ASN A 391 1.86 11.43 -5.63
N ASN A 392 3.01 12.02 -5.94
CA ASN A 392 3.82 11.62 -7.09
C ASN A 392 4.55 10.29 -6.89
N GLY A 393 4.77 9.85 -5.64
CA GLY A 393 5.33 8.56 -5.31
C GLY A 393 6.69 8.33 -5.96
N ALA A 394 7.64 9.22 -5.70
CA ALA A 394 8.96 9.12 -6.30
C ALA A 394 9.74 7.94 -5.75
N ASP A 395 9.65 7.70 -4.43
CA ASP A 395 10.21 6.48 -3.83
C ASP A 395 9.23 5.33 -3.95
N ASP A 396 7.96 5.54 -3.62
CA ASP A 396 6.92 4.51 -3.60
C ASP A 396 6.04 4.54 -4.89
N ASP A 397 6.17 3.67 -5.88
CA ASP A 397 7.37 2.89 -6.18
C ASP A 397 7.96 3.36 -7.53
N GLY A 398 8.11 4.70 -7.65
CA GLY A 398 8.84 5.29 -8.78
C GLY A 398 10.28 4.78 -8.81
N SER A 399 10.93 4.71 -7.64
CA SER A 399 12.32 4.29 -7.49
C SER A 399 12.54 2.85 -7.94
N GLY A 400 11.74 1.90 -7.46
CA GLY A 400 11.83 0.50 -7.89
C GLY A 400 11.49 0.32 -9.36
N THR A 401 10.41 0.98 -9.82
CA THR A 401 9.97 0.91 -11.23
C THR A 401 11.05 1.39 -12.21
N VAL A 402 11.69 2.56 -11.97
CA VAL A 402 12.73 3.03 -12.90
C VAL A 402 14.05 2.27 -12.74
N THR A 403 14.35 1.75 -11.54
CA THR A 403 15.51 0.86 -11.33
C THR A 403 15.33 -0.44 -12.11
N LEU A 404 14.15 -1.04 -12.09
CA LEU A 404 13.83 -2.21 -12.88
C LEU A 404 13.97 -1.93 -14.39
N LEU A 405 13.59 -0.72 -14.83
CA LEU A 405 13.72 -0.31 -16.23
C LEU A 405 15.19 -0.14 -16.64
N GLU A 406 16.05 0.40 -15.78
CA GLU A 406 17.50 0.48 -16.01
C GLU A 406 18.14 -0.92 -16.05
N ILE A 407 17.71 -1.82 -15.16
CA ILE A 407 18.16 -3.22 -15.19
C ILE A 407 17.75 -3.88 -16.52
N ALA A 408 16.51 -3.67 -16.96
CA ALA A 408 16.02 -4.21 -18.23
C ALA A 408 16.78 -3.62 -19.44
N GLU A 409 17.09 -2.31 -19.42
CA GLU A 409 17.93 -1.65 -20.43
C GLU A 409 19.33 -2.26 -20.47
N ARG A 410 19.93 -2.48 -19.30
CA ARG A 410 21.26 -3.10 -19.22
C ARG A 410 21.28 -4.50 -19.80
N PHE A 411 20.28 -5.34 -19.53
CA PHE A 411 20.13 -6.64 -20.16
C PHE A 411 20.00 -6.54 -21.68
N ALA A 412 19.17 -5.61 -22.16
CA ALA A 412 18.94 -5.43 -23.59
C ALA A 412 20.19 -4.97 -24.36
N LYS A 413 21.00 -4.07 -23.76
CA LYS A 413 22.18 -3.48 -24.40
C LYS A 413 23.45 -4.31 -24.23
N GLU A 414 23.71 -4.85 -23.02
CA GLU A 414 24.87 -5.67 -22.76
C GLU A 414 24.74 -7.10 -23.31
N LYS A 415 23.49 -7.59 -23.46
CA LYS A 415 23.17 -8.95 -23.90
C LYS A 415 23.97 -10.03 -23.16
N PRO A 416 23.92 -10.04 -21.82
CA PRO A 416 24.71 -10.99 -21.04
C PRO A 416 24.27 -12.42 -21.36
N ASN A 417 25.24 -13.34 -21.45
CA ASN A 417 24.93 -14.75 -21.64
C ASN A 417 24.39 -15.33 -20.32
N THR A 418 23.05 -15.41 -20.20
CA THR A 418 22.38 -16.07 -19.07
C THR A 418 21.83 -17.43 -19.48
N LYS A 419 21.92 -18.43 -18.60
CA LYS A 419 21.34 -19.76 -18.86
C LYS A 419 19.82 -19.69 -18.88
N ARG A 420 19.21 -19.10 -17.82
CA ARG A 420 17.77 -18.88 -17.68
C ARG A 420 17.34 -17.56 -18.27
N SER A 421 16.10 -17.49 -18.62
CA SER A 421 15.45 -16.25 -19.05
C SER A 421 15.12 -15.33 -17.87
N MET A 422 15.03 -14.03 -18.16
CA MET A 422 14.58 -13.02 -17.20
C MET A 422 13.16 -12.59 -17.54
N LEU A 423 12.30 -12.45 -16.54
CA LEU A 423 10.95 -11.92 -16.65
C LEU A 423 10.86 -10.63 -15.85
N PHE A 424 10.68 -9.50 -16.53
CA PHE A 424 10.52 -8.19 -15.91
C PHE A 424 9.04 -7.88 -15.76
N VAL A 425 8.59 -7.56 -14.55
CA VAL A 425 7.18 -7.35 -14.24
C VAL A 425 6.99 -6.07 -13.44
N TRP A 426 6.21 -5.14 -13.98
CA TRP A 426 5.73 -3.96 -13.27
C TRP A 426 4.27 -4.22 -12.87
N HIS A 427 4.05 -4.47 -11.60
CA HIS A 427 2.76 -4.88 -11.06
C HIS A 427 1.82 -3.68 -10.90
N VAL A 428 0.52 -3.88 -11.11
CA VAL A 428 -0.53 -2.88 -10.90
C VAL A 428 -1.30 -3.15 -9.62
N GLY A 429 -1.80 -2.10 -8.98
CA GLY A 429 -2.71 -2.24 -7.84
C GLY A 429 -2.06 -2.82 -6.60
N GLU A 430 -0.75 -2.63 -6.45
CA GLU A 430 -0.04 -2.93 -5.23
C GLU A 430 -0.67 -2.17 -4.08
N GLU A 431 -0.91 -0.87 -4.28
CA GLU A 431 -1.54 0.10 -3.38
C GLU A 431 -3.02 -0.23 -3.04
N LYS A 432 -3.65 -1.04 -3.87
CA LYS A 432 -5.03 -1.51 -3.67
C LYS A 432 -5.10 -2.89 -3.01
N GLY A 433 -3.96 -3.52 -2.77
CA GLY A 433 -3.83 -4.82 -2.10
C GLY A 433 -3.24 -5.91 -2.98
N LEU A 434 -2.13 -5.61 -3.68
CA LEU A 434 -1.31 -6.55 -4.45
C LEU A 434 -2.03 -7.18 -5.64
N TRP A 435 -2.95 -6.46 -6.30
CA TRP A 435 -3.82 -7.06 -7.32
C TRP A 435 -3.06 -7.59 -8.52
N GLY A 436 -2.09 -6.85 -9.02
CA GLY A 436 -1.31 -7.21 -10.20
C GLY A 436 -0.42 -8.41 -9.98
N SER A 437 0.28 -8.47 -8.86
CA SER A 437 1.11 -9.63 -8.51
C SER A 437 0.26 -10.85 -8.18
N GLN A 438 -0.89 -10.67 -7.53
CA GLN A 438 -1.86 -11.75 -7.36
C GLN A 438 -2.31 -12.28 -8.72
N TYR A 439 -2.74 -11.40 -9.61
CA TYR A 439 -3.27 -11.79 -10.92
C TYR A 439 -2.22 -12.49 -11.78
N ILE A 440 -0.99 -11.95 -11.89
CA ILE A 440 0.05 -12.57 -12.71
C ILE A 440 0.53 -13.92 -12.14
N THR A 441 0.51 -14.09 -10.83
CA THR A 441 0.86 -15.39 -10.22
C THR A 441 -0.26 -16.41 -10.32
N ASP A 442 -1.52 -15.97 -10.41
CA ASP A 442 -2.67 -16.83 -10.68
C ASP A 442 -2.82 -17.14 -12.18
N HIS A 443 -2.46 -16.19 -13.06
CA HIS A 443 -2.52 -16.27 -14.53
C HIS A 443 -1.17 -15.94 -15.17
N PRO A 444 -0.11 -16.73 -14.92
CA PRO A 444 1.24 -16.37 -15.36
C PRO A 444 1.42 -16.53 -16.87
N PRO A 445 2.21 -15.63 -17.52
CA PRO A 445 2.48 -15.71 -18.95
C PRO A 445 3.43 -16.85 -19.35
N VAL A 446 4.01 -17.51 -18.35
CA VAL A 446 4.89 -18.69 -18.46
C VAL A 446 4.44 -19.73 -17.43
N PRO A 447 4.77 -21.01 -17.57
CA PRO A 447 4.45 -22.00 -16.54
C PRO A 447 4.94 -21.55 -15.16
N ARG A 448 4.04 -21.48 -14.17
CA ARG A 448 4.39 -20.96 -12.83
C ARG A 448 5.58 -21.73 -12.23
N ASP A 449 5.61 -23.03 -12.40
CA ASP A 449 6.67 -23.90 -11.87
C ASP A 449 8.03 -23.68 -12.58
N SER A 450 8.05 -22.91 -13.69
CA SER A 450 9.29 -22.52 -14.36
C SER A 450 9.89 -21.22 -13.81
N ILE A 451 9.17 -20.49 -12.95
CA ILE A 451 9.70 -19.32 -12.26
C ILE A 451 10.50 -19.82 -11.05
N VAL A 452 11.82 -19.69 -11.12
CA VAL A 452 12.74 -20.29 -10.13
C VAL A 452 13.06 -19.35 -8.97
N ALA A 453 12.88 -18.04 -9.16
CA ALA A 453 13.03 -17.02 -8.12
C ALA A 453 12.32 -15.72 -8.55
N GLN A 454 11.95 -14.89 -7.57
CA GLN A 454 11.46 -13.52 -7.80
C GLN A 454 12.25 -12.53 -6.94
N LEU A 455 12.74 -11.47 -7.58
CA LEU A 455 13.53 -10.40 -6.98
C LEU A 455 12.73 -9.11 -7.05
N ASN A 456 12.27 -8.61 -5.90
CA ASN A 456 11.39 -7.45 -5.79
C ASN A 456 12.14 -6.21 -5.35
N MET A 457 11.79 -5.07 -5.91
CA MET A 457 12.25 -3.74 -5.51
C MET A 457 11.03 -2.87 -5.26
N ASP A 458 10.95 -2.29 -4.07
CA ASP A 458 9.86 -1.40 -3.68
C ASP A 458 10.43 -0.41 -2.65
N MET A 459 10.44 0.89 -2.98
CA MET A 459 11.07 1.95 -2.20
C MET A 459 12.59 1.75 -2.03
N VAL A 460 13.36 2.03 -3.07
CA VAL A 460 14.83 1.86 -3.11
C VAL A 460 15.59 3.17 -3.30
N GLY A 461 14.91 4.31 -3.20
CA GLY A 461 15.48 5.64 -3.47
C GLY A 461 15.79 6.47 -2.22
N ARG A 462 15.52 5.98 -1.01
CA ARG A 462 15.74 6.69 0.26
C ARG A 462 16.70 5.89 1.18
N GLY A 463 16.60 6.06 2.47
CA GLY A 463 17.39 5.29 3.45
C GLY A 463 18.66 6.00 3.95
N ALA A 464 18.83 7.28 3.65
CA ALA A 464 19.90 8.09 4.23
C ALA A 464 19.70 8.30 5.74
N SER A 465 20.75 8.69 6.45
CA SER A 465 20.69 8.98 7.89
C SER A 465 19.71 10.12 8.29
N GLY A 466 19.24 10.89 7.30
CA GLY A 466 18.17 11.88 7.50
C GLY A 466 16.77 11.32 7.33
N ASP A 467 16.63 10.12 6.78
CA ASP A 467 15.35 9.44 6.56
C ASP A 467 15.05 8.42 7.66
N LEU A 468 16.08 7.70 8.12
CA LEU A 468 15.97 6.60 9.09
C LEU A 468 16.98 6.75 10.24
N ILE A 469 16.65 6.22 11.41
CA ILE A 469 17.54 6.26 12.60
C ILE A 469 18.88 5.57 12.31
N GLU A 470 18.87 4.40 11.67
CA GLU A 470 20.07 3.63 11.33
C GLU A 470 20.46 3.76 9.85
N GLY A 471 19.84 4.70 9.14
CA GLY A 471 20.08 4.94 7.72
C GLY A 471 21.49 5.40 7.40
N GLY A 472 21.91 5.21 6.16
CA GLY A 472 23.20 5.62 5.66
C GLY A 472 23.45 5.19 4.20
N PRO A 473 24.59 5.60 3.60
CA PRO A 473 24.86 5.38 2.18
C PRO A 473 25.02 3.91 1.78
N ASN A 474 25.09 3.03 2.75
CA ASN A 474 25.20 1.58 2.54
C ASN A 474 24.03 0.81 3.16
N TYR A 475 22.99 1.47 3.60
CA TYR A 475 21.82 0.82 4.21
C TYR A 475 20.99 0.07 3.18
N LEU A 476 20.53 -1.14 3.50
CA LEU A 476 19.61 -1.92 2.68
C LEU A 476 18.83 -2.90 3.55
N GLN A 477 17.53 -2.88 3.50
CA GLN A 477 16.70 -3.89 4.12
C GLN A 477 16.41 -5.05 3.20
N LEU A 478 16.43 -6.25 3.76
CA LEU A 478 16.06 -7.50 3.11
C LEU A 478 14.85 -8.12 3.79
N VAL A 479 13.84 -8.43 2.98
CA VAL A 479 12.61 -9.08 3.44
C VAL A 479 12.42 -10.40 2.69
N GLY A 480 12.15 -11.47 3.40
CA GLY A 480 11.76 -12.77 2.87
C GLY A 480 12.88 -13.59 2.24
N SER A 481 14.12 -13.10 2.19
CA SER A 481 15.21 -13.72 1.44
C SER A 481 15.56 -15.16 1.88
N ARG A 482 15.13 -15.56 3.10
CA ARG A 482 15.34 -16.90 3.67
C ARG A 482 14.03 -17.62 3.99
N ARG A 483 12.87 -17.02 3.72
CA ARG A 483 11.57 -17.60 4.12
C ARG A 483 11.15 -18.80 3.28
N VAL A 484 11.63 -18.91 2.05
CA VAL A 484 11.35 -20.03 1.14
C VAL A 484 12.65 -20.80 0.83
N SER A 485 13.78 -20.10 0.72
CA SER A 485 15.08 -20.65 0.33
C SER A 485 16.19 -20.04 1.17
N THR A 486 16.79 -20.85 2.06
CA THR A 486 18.00 -20.42 2.78
C THR A 486 19.14 -20.16 1.82
N GLU A 487 19.30 -20.99 0.78
CA GLU A 487 20.35 -20.85 -0.23
C GLU A 487 20.28 -19.50 -0.94
N LEU A 488 19.08 -19.01 -1.30
CA LEU A 488 18.94 -17.71 -1.95
C LEU A 488 19.40 -16.58 -1.03
N GLY A 489 19.07 -16.63 0.25
CA GLY A 489 19.56 -15.70 1.25
C GLY A 489 21.09 -15.72 1.41
N ASP A 490 21.70 -16.92 1.40
CA ASP A 490 23.17 -17.08 1.44
C ASP A 490 23.84 -16.48 0.20
N ILE A 491 23.22 -16.62 -0.97
CA ILE A 491 23.69 -16.01 -2.23
C ILE A 491 23.67 -14.48 -2.12
N VAL A 492 22.59 -13.89 -1.60
CA VAL A 492 22.49 -12.44 -1.39
C VAL A 492 23.63 -11.93 -0.51
N GLU A 493 23.86 -12.56 0.65
CA GLU A 493 24.93 -12.16 1.56
C GLU A 493 26.33 -12.38 0.96
N LYS A 494 26.53 -13.48 0.24
CA LYS A 494 27.79 -13.75 -0.46
C LYS A 494 28.11 -12.68 -1.49
N LEU A 495 27.15 -12.33 -2.34
CA LEU A 495 27.32 -11.31 -3.37
C LEU A 495 27.51 -9.93 -2.75
N ASN A 496 26.78 -9.62 -1.66
CA ASN A 496 26.98 -8.38 -0.94
C ASN A 496 28.41 -8.24 -0.40
N LYS A 497 28.96 -9.29 0.24
CA LYS A 497 30.33 -9.30 0.75
C LYS A 497 31.40 -9.12 -0.34
N GLN A 498 31.10 -9.45 -1.59
CA GLN A 498 31.99 -9.30 -2.74
C GLN A 498 31.99 -7.90 -3.36
N GLN A 499 31.06 -7.02 -2.96
CA GLN A 499 31.03 -5.64 -3.45
C GLN A 499 32.20 -4.82 -2.91
N PRO A 500 32.70 -3.83 -3.68
CA PRO A 500 33.75 -2.90 -3.19
C PRO A 500 33.32 -2.13 -1.93
N SER A 501 32.04 -1.84 -1.81
CA SER A 501 31.42 -1.23 -0.63
C SER A 501 30.15 -2.02 -0.30
N PRO A 502 30.24 -3.05 0.56
CA PRO A 502 29.07 -3.85 0.93
C PRO A 502 27.97 -3.04 1.58
N PHE A 503 26.72 -3.45 1.38
CA PHE A 503 25.60 -2.93 2.14
C PHE A 503 25.65 -3.41 3.61
N VAL A 504 25.18 -2.58 4.50
CA VAL A 504 24.74 -2.97 5.84
C VAL A 504 23.34 -3.52 5.69
N LEU A 505 23.22 -4.85 5.77
CA LEU A 505 21.95 -5.54 5.58
C LEU A 505 21.14 -5.52 6.87
N ASP A 506 19.93 -4.98 6.80
CA ASP A 506 18.96 -4.96 7.88
C ASP A 506 17.83 -5.96 7.60
N TYR A 507 17.44 -6.73 8.59
CA TYR A 507 16.38 -7.75 8.52
C TYR A 507 15.20 -7.42 9.46
N GLN A 508 15.16 -6.20 10.01
CA GLN A 508 14.15 -5.84 11.00
C GLN A 508 12.73 -6.04 10.47
N PHE A 509 12.47 -5.59 9.24
CA PHE A 509 11.17 -5.75 8.59
C PHE A 509 10.82 -7.20 8.23
N ASP A 510 11.79 -8.12 8.24
CA ASP A 510 11.56 -9.55 8.04
C ASP A 510 11.30 -10.31 9.35
N ALA A 511 11.41 -9.64 10.51
CA ALA A 511 11.18 -10.27 11.80
C ALA A 511 9.73 -10.77 11.91
N ASN A 512 9.58 -12.00 12.41
CA ASN A 512 8.27 -12.60 12.62
C ASN A 512 7.42 -11.76 13.59
N GLY A 513 6.19 -11.45 13.18
CA GLY A 513 5.26 -10.66 13.98
C GLY A 513 5.57 -9.16 13.99
N HIS A 514 6.43 -8.65 13.10
CA HIS A 514 6.70 -7.22 12.99
C HIS A 514 5.40 -6.44 12.76
N PRO A 515 5.11 -5.35 13.50
CA PRO A 515 3.83 -4.65 13.48
C PRO A 515 3.49 -4.01 12.12
N GLU A 516 4.50 -3.64 11.34
CA GLU A 516 4.28 -3.12 9.98
C GLU A 516 3.92 -4.23 8.98
N ASN A 517 4.14 -5.51 9.31
CA ASN A 517 3.76 -6.65 8.47
C ASN A 517 4.28 -6.54 7.02
N ILE A 518 5.52 -6.10 6.84
CA ILE A 518 6.08 -5.73 5.53
C ILE A 518 6.18 -6.93 4.59
N TYR A 519 6.49 -8.13 5.10
CA TYR A 519 6.49 -9.33 4.27
C TYR A 519 5.16 -9.57 3.53
N CYS A 520 4.05 -9.15 4.11
CA CYS A 520 2.71 -9.31 3.51
C CYS A 520 2.25 -8.08 2.71
N ARG A 521 3.10 -7.06 2.52
CA ARG A 521 2.68 -5.76 2.01
C ARG A 521 3.29 -5.38 0.66
N SER A 522 4.10 -6.21 0.04
CA SER A 522 4.58 -5.96 -1.32
C SER A 522 4.46 -7.19 -2.21
N ASP A 523 4.67 -7.03 -3.49
CA ASP A 523 4.34 -7.97 -4.57
C ASP A 523 5.04 -9.32 -4.48
N HIS A 524 6.22 -9.38 -3.84
CA HIS A 524 6.96 -10.63 -3.60
C HIS A 524 6.13 -11.70 -2.88
N PHE A 525 5.19 -11.28 -2.01
CA PHE A 525 4.36 -12.22 -1.26
C PHE A 525 3.55 -13.14 -2.18
N ASN A 526 3.01 -12.61 -3.28
CA ASN A 526 2.19 -13.40 -4.20
C ASN A 526 2.99 -14.47 -4.96
N TYR A 527 4.30 -14.32 -5.10
CA TYR A 527 5.18 -15.37 -5.58
C TYR A 527 5.53 -16.35 -4.47
N ALA A 528 5.88 -15.84 -3.29
CA ALA A 528 6.22 -16.66 -2.13
C ALA A 528 5.09 -17.61 -1.73
N ARG A 529 3.82 -17.20 -1.80
CA ARG A 529 2.66 -18.05 -1.47
C ARG A 529 2.57 -19.32 -2.35
N TYR A 530 3.22 -19.33 -3.52
CA TYR A 530 3.35 -20.50 -4.38
C TYR A 530 4.68 -21.25 -4.19
N GLY A 531 5.45 -20.93 -3.16
CA GLY A 531 6.73 -21.57 -2.88
C GLY A 531 7.85 -21.15 -3.80
N ILE A 532 7.70 -20.03 -4.54
CA ILE A 532 8.78 -19.45 -5.34
C ILE A 532 9.73 -18.70 -4.39
N PRO A 533 11.04 -19.03 -4.37
CA PRO A 533 12.03 -18.28 -3.62
C PRO A 533 12.02 -16.80 -3.95
N ILE A 534 12.02 -15.93 -2.95
CA ILE A 534 11.93 -14.48 -3.14
C ILE A 534 13.07 -13.73 -2.44
N VAL A 535 13.41 -12.57 -2.97
CA VAL A 535 14.16 -11.52 -2.28
C VAL A 535 13.43 -10.20 -2.50
N PHE A 536 13.08 -9.53 -1.43
CA PHE A 536 12.57 -8.18 -1.50
C PHE A 536 13.58 -7.23 -0.86
N VAL A 537 14.03 -6.24 -1.65
CA VAL A 537 14.93 -5.16 -1.21
C VAL A 537 14.16 -3.85 -1.11
N THR A 538 14.40 -3.13 -0.03
CA THR A 538 13.82 -1.82 0.23
C THR A 538 14.79 -0.95 1.04
N THR A 539 14.61 0.34 1.03
CA THR A 539 15.32 1.26 1.94
C THR A 539 14.46 1.66 3.14
N GLY A 540 13.34 0.99 3.35
CA GLY A 540 12.46 1.17 4.49
C GLY A 540 11.42 2.28 4.29
N LEU A 541 10.64 2.53 5.34
CA LEU A 541 9.64 3.60 5.36
C LEU A 541 10.32 4.93 5.74
N HIS A 542 9.77 6.03 5.29
CA HIS A 542 10.24 7.38 5.61
C HIS A 542 9.08 8.36 5.82
N GLY A 543 9.38 9.59 6.25
CA GLY A 543 8.35 10.57 6.62
C GLY A 543 7.40 10.97 5.49
N ASP A 544 7.87 10.92 4.25
CA ASP A 544 7.12 11.33 3.06
C ASP A 544 6.31 10.18 2.42
N TYR A 545 6.40 8.95 2.95
CA TYR A 545 5.67 7.78 2.47
C TYR A 545 4.15 8.05 2.37
N HIS A 546 3.57 7.87 1.18
CA HIS A 546 2.17 8.18 0.87
C HIS A 546 1.78 9.66 1.12
N GLN A 547 2.73 10.58 0.93
CA GLN A 547 2.50 12.01 1.03
C GLN A 547 2.77 12.71 -0.32
N VAL A 548 2.22 13.90 -0.48
CA VAL A 548 2.52 14.77 -1.65
C VAL A 548 3.98 15.20 -1.70
N THR A 549 4.74 14.90 -0.66
CA THR A 549 6.16 15.23 -0.52
C THR A 549 7.09 14.06 -0.88
N ASP A 550 6.56 12.94 -1.39
CA ASP A 550 7.38 11.88 -1.98
C ASP A 550 7.76 12.24 -3.41
N GLU A 551 8.81 13.08 -3.53
CA GLU A 551 9.20 13.76 -4.76
C GLU A 551 10.61 13.37 -5.25
N PRO A 552 10.87 13.46 -6.57
CA PRO A 552 12.18 13.13 -7.15
C PRO A 552 13.35 13.93 -6.57
N GLU A 553 13.11 15.14 -6.11
CA GLU A 553 14.12 16.03 -5.52
C GLU A 553 14.71 15.54 -4.19
N TYR A 554 14.07 14.55 -3.56
CA TYR A 554 14.51 13.99 -2.27
C TYR A 554 15.13 12.59 -2.38
N ILE A 555 15.31 12.07 -3.59
CA ILE A 555 15.85 10.73 -3.83
C ILE A 555 17.39 10.71 -3.78
N ASP A 556 17.95 9.70 -3.14
CA ASP A 556 19.39 9.41 -3.14
C ASP A 556 19.76 8.56 -4.36
N TYR A 557 19.90 9.21 -5.52
CA TYR A 557 20.21 8.53 -6.78
C TYR A 557 21.53 7.72 -6.78
N PRO A 558 22.62 8.16 -6.14
CA PRO A 558 23.81 7.33 -5.98
C PRO A 558 23.55 6.03 -5.23
N HIS A 559 22.79 6.07 -4.15
CA HIS A 559 22.43 4.87 -3.37
C HIS A 559 21.51 3.96 -4.19
N MET A 560 20.49 4.52 -4.82
CA MET A 560 19.57 3.82 -5.72
C MET A 560 20.31 3.13 -6.88
N ALA A 561 21.31 3.79 -7.50
CA ALA A 561 22.14 3.19 -8.53
C ALA A 561 22.97 2.01 -8.00
N LYS A 562 23.47 2.11 -6.79
CA LYS A 562 24.20 1.02 -6.12
C LYS A 562 23.29 -0.20 -5.92
N ILE A 563 22.06 0.00 -5.46
CA ILE A 563 21.04 -1.05 -5.29
C ILE A 563 20.70 -1.68 -6.65
N GLY A 564 20.44 -0.88 -7.69
CA GLY A 564 20.17 -1.38 -9.04
C GLY A 564 21.28 -2.25 -9.61
N ASN A 565 22.54 -1.85 -9.44
CA ASN A 565 23.71 -2.64 -9.86
C ASN A 565 23.82 -3.96 -9.08
N PHE A 566 23.51 -3.94 -7.79
CA PHE A 566 23.47 -5.14 -6.96
C PHE A 566 22.38 -6.11 -7.43
N MET A 567 21.16 -5.61 -7.66
CA MET A 567 20.02 -6.40 -8.12
C MET A 567 20.24 -6.97 -9.53
N TYR A 568 20.88 -6.22 -10.43
CA TYR A 568 21.33 -6.74 -11.72
C TYR A 568 22.32 -7.91 -11.54
N THR A 569 23.30 -7.78 -10.65
CA THR A 569 24.27 -8.82 -10.35
C THR A 569 23.63 -10.06 -9.76
N LEU A 570 22.70 -9.88 -8.81
CA LEU A 570 21.93 -10.97 -8.19
C LEU A 570 21.09 -11.70 -9.23
N GLY A 571 20.33 -10.97 -10.07
CA GLY A 571 19.51 -11.55 -11.13
C GLY A 571 20.34 -12.39 -12.10
N ARG A 572 21.49 -11.88 -12.55
CA ARG A 572 22.41 -12.63 -13.41
C ARG A 572 22.99 -13.86 -12.72
N TYR A 573 23.34 -13.76 -11.44
CA TYR A 573 23.87 -14.89 -10.69
C TYR A 573 22.84 -16.02 -10.62
N VAL A 574 21.61 -15.71 -10.20
CA VAL A 574 20.53 -16.71 -10.11
C VAL A 574 20.19 -17.30 -11.49
N ALA A 575 20.17 -16.48 -12.54
CA ALA A 575 19.93 -16.96 -13.91
C ALA A 575 21.02 -17.91 -14.42
N ASN A 576 22.24 -17.85 -13.87
CA ASN A 576 23.38 -18.68 -14.26
C ASN A 576 23.67 -19.87 -13.34
N MET A 577 22.90 -20.07 -12.27
CA MET A 577 23.07 -21.24 -11.40
C MET A 577 22.87 -22.54 -12.19
N ASP A 578 23.60 -23.59 -11.83
CA ASP A 578 23.48 -24.92 -12.46
C ASP A 578 22.19 -25.65 -12.00
N HIS A 579 21.60 -25.21 -10.91
CA HIS A 579 20.37 -25.75 -10.33
C HIS A 579 19.42 -24.59 -9.93
N ARG A 580 18.18 -24.90 -9.59
CA ARG A 580 17.22 -23.95 -9.02
C ARG A 580 17.60 -23.66 -7.56
N PRO A 581 17.39 -22.43 -7.05
CA PRO A 581 17.49 -22.18 -5.61
C PRO A 581 16.68 -23.22 -4.84
N LYS A 582 17.30 -23.84 -3.85
CA LYS A 582 16.67 -24.93 -3.08
C LYS A 582 15.53 -24.38 -2.23
N VAL A 583 14.34 -24.94 -2.40
CA VAL A 583 13.19 -24.70 -1.51
C VAL A 583 13.32 -25.62 -0.30
N ASP A 584 13.78 -25.10 0.83
CA ASP A 584 13.95 -25.82 2.09
C ASP A 584 12.92 -25.40 3.17
N HIS A 585 12.14 -24.37 2.89
CA HIS A 585 11.00 -23.96 3.68
C HIS A 585 9.72 -23.97 2.81
N PRO A 586 9.08 -25.14 2.62
CA PRO A 586 7.91 -25.26 1.79
C PRO A 586 6.74 -24.45 2.38
N VAL A 587 6.04 -23.73 1.50
CA VAL A 587 4.86 -22.94 1.87
C VAL A 587 3.62 -23.82 1.83
N GLY A 588 2.67 -23.57 2.72
CA GLY A 588 1.42 -24.30 2.82
C GLY A 588 0.40 -23.91 1.74
N ASP A 589 -0.89 -23.77 2.13
CA ASP A 589 -1.97 -23.39 1.20
C ASP A 589 -1.72 -21.98 0.62
N PRO A 590 -1.58 -21.84 -0.71
CA PRO A 590 -1.37 -20.52 -1.35
C PRO A 590 -2.56 -19.56 -1.20
N LYS A 591 -3.73 -20.05 -0.77
CA LYS A 591 -4.91 -19.24 -0.46
C LYS A 591 -4.98 -18.82 1.01
N ALA A 592 -4.07 -19.31 1.85
CA ALA A 592 -4.01 -18.91 3.24
C ALA A 592 -3.72 -17.41 3.38
N ARG A 593 -4.27 -16.81 4.43
CA ARG A 593 -3.96 -15.42 4.76
C ARG A 593 -2.47 -15.29 5.06
N CYS A 594 -1.82 -14.27 4.49
CA CYS A 594 -0.43 -13.97 4.81
C CYS A 594 -0.23 -13.76 6.32
N GLN A 595 0.83 -14.33 6.84
CA GLN A 595 1.32 -14.13 8.20
C GLN A 595 2.82 -13.82 8.15
N GLN A 596 3.18 -12.76 8.84
CA GLN A 596 4.59 -12.39 9.00
C GLN A 596 5.19 -13.06 10.23
#